data_2ab50900bc6ead8bbd89d7507411cc3f
#
_entry.id   2ab50900bc6ead8bbd89d7507411cc3f
#
_cell.length_a   1.000
_cell.length_b   1.000
_cell.length_c   1.000
_cell.angle_alpha   90.00
_cell.angle_beta   90.00
_cell.angle_gamma   90.00
#
_symmetry.space_group_name_H-M   'P 1'
#
loop_
_entity.id
_entity.type
_entity.pdbx_description
1 polymer ?
#
loop_
_entity_poly.entity_id
_entity_poly.type
_entity_poly.pdbx_seq_one_letter_code
_entity_poly.pdbx_strand_id
1 'polypeptide(L)'
;DDYHVTGKSIQELLDTVNRDFGNDNPIRYGDVLYAYGGLRPLLGSGGDIHTITRKYEIYDHADEGLPGLITAEGGKYTTSRNLAQNVLKAAEKRLGKLQPCLTHKKRLVGSEIDDMEGFIEAVKRENRDFSEKTVVYLGRNYGTEYDRVLKMARQDQALADVLNDDGEILAQAVYAAREEMARTLADVVLRRTGICTLGHPGKEILNKVAAAVARELKWDGERTEREVEEVEKILKVPAA
;
A
#
# COMPACT_ATOMS: atom_id res chain seq x y z
N ASP A 1 -19.93 4.65 -5.96
CA ASP A 1 -19.92 3.49 -5.05
C ASP A 1 -19.46 3.95 -3.67
N ASP A 2 -20.42 4.16 -2.75
CA ASP A 2 -20.19 4.74 -1.42
C ASP A 2 -19.93 3.64 -0.36
N TYR A 3 -18.98 2.74 -0.62
CA TYR A 3 -18.58 1.80 0.42
C TYR A 3 -17.73 2.53 1.47
N HIS A 4 -18.17 2.48 2.71
CA HIS A 4 -17.40 2.95 3.86
C HIS A 4 -17.59 2.01 5.06
N VAL A 5 -16.58 1.96 5.92
CA VAL A 5 -16.65 1.22 7.17
C VAL A 5 -17.65 1.91 8.09
N THR A 6 -18.54 1.14 8.72
CA THR A 6 -19.53 1.64 9.69
C THR A 6 -19.20 1.16 11.10
N GLY A 7 -19.71 1.85 12.13
CA GLY A 7 -19.59 1.38 13.51
C GLY A 7 -20.15 -0.04 13.69
N LYS A 8 -21.27 -0.34 13.02
CA LYS A 8 -21.85 -1.69 13.03
C LYS A 8 -20.89 -2.75 12.49
N SER A 9 -20.23 -2.50 11.35
CA SER A 9 -19.28 -3.48 10.77
C SER A 9 -18.04 -3.69 11.64
N ILE A 10 -17.58 -2.65 12.34
CA ILE A 10 -16.52 -2.77 13.35
C ILE A 10 -16.98 -3.65 14.51
N GLN A 11 -18.17 -3.38 15.06
CA GLN A 11 -18.70 -4.16 16.18
C GLN A 11 -18.90 -5.63 15.83
N GLU A 12 -19.45 -5.94 14.66
CA GLU A 12 -19.62 -7.31 14.17
C GLU A 12 -18.27 -8.06 14.06
N LEU A 13 -17.21 -7.35 13.63
CA LEU A 13 -15.87 -7.93 13.58
C LEU A 13 -15.32 -8.18 15.00
N LEU A 14 -15.46 -7.22 15.90
CA LEU A 14 -15.04 -7.37 17.30
C LEU A 14 -15.74 -8.53 18.00
N ASP A 15 -17.06 -8.66 17.82
CA ASP A 15 -17.85 -9.76 18.37
C ASP A 15 -17.36 -11.12 17.86
N THR A 16 -17.01 -11.18 16.56
CA THR A 16 -16.47 -12.40 15.97
C THR A 16 -15.10 -12.75 16.53
N VAL A 17 -14.18 -11.76 16.58
CA VAL A 17 -12.82 -11.96 17.11
C VAL A 17 -12.88 -12.37 18.58
N ASN A 18 -13.65 -11.68 19.42
CA ASN A 18 -13.75 -11.97 20.83
C ASN A 18 -14.33 -13.36 21.09
N ARG A 19 -15.33 -13.79 20.29
CA ARG A 19 -15.91 -15.14 20.39
C ARG A 19 -14.91 -16.21 19.97
N ASP A 20 -14.23 -16.03 18.84
CA ASP A 20 -13.42 -17.09 18.23
C ASP A 20 -12.07 -17.25 18.94
N PHE A 21 -11.52 -16.19 19.52
CA PHE A 21 -10.28 -16.25 20.31
C PHE A 21 -10.48 -16.50 21.80
N GLY A 22 -11.73 -16.51 22.30
CA GLY A 22 -12.07 -16.87 23.68
C GLY A 22 -11.33 -16.05 24.73
N ASN A 23 -11.27 -14.76 24.57
CA ASN A 23 -10.35 -13.89 25.31
C ASN A 23 -10.92 -13.49 26.69
N ASP A 24 -10.19 -13.76 27.77
CA ASP A 24 -10.55 -13.28 29.13
C ASP A 24 -10.57 -11.75 29.24
N ASN A 25 -9.89 -11.07 28.28
CA ASN A 25 -9.89 -9.62 28.13
C ASN A 25 -10.38 -9.24 26.71
N PRO A 26 -11.68 -9.09 26.50
CA PRO A 26 -12.23 -8.83 25.18
C PRO A 26 -11.82 -7.44 24.65
N ILE A 27 -11.50 -7.38 23.37
CA ILE A 27 -11.21 -6.13 22.66
C ILE A 27 -12.51 -5.31 22.61
N ARG A 28 -12.44 -4.05 23.02
CA ARG A 28 -13.57 -3.12 23.05
C ARG A 28 -13.52 -2.17 21.85
N TYR A 29 -14.65 -1.55 21.56
CA TYR A 29 -14.71 -0.56 20.46
C TYR A 29 -13.70 0.58 20.65
N GLY A 30 -13.48 1.05 21.86
CA GLY A 30 -12.50 2.10 22.18
C GLY A 30 -11.03 1.70 21.99
N ASP A 31 -10.76 0.41 21.82
CA ASP A 31 -9.40 -0.09 21.56
C ASP A 31 -9.05 -0.08 20.05
N VAL A 32 -10.04 0.24 19.18
CA VAL A 32 -9.85 0.29 17.73
C VAL A 32 -9.12 1.57 17.37
N LEU A 33 -7.90 1.44 16.87
CA LEU A 33 -7.06 2.57 16.46
C LEU A 33 -7.36 3.05 15.05
N TYR A 34 -7.71 2.12 14.15
CA TYR A 34 -8.01 2.40 12.76
C TYR A 34 -8.86 1.28 12.17
N ALA A 35 -9.70 1.60 11.19
CA ALA A 35 -10.49 0.62 10.48
C ALA A 35 -10.56 1.00 8.99
N TYR A 36 -10.36 0.03 8.13
CA TYR A 36 -10.51 0.19 6.69
C TYR A 36 -11.23 -1.00 6.09
N GLY A 37 -11.80 -0.81 4.92
CA GLY A 37 -12.47 -1.87 4.20
C GLY A 37 -12.45 -1.62 2.70
N GLY A 38 -12.91 -2.61 1.92
CA GLY A 38 -12.96 -2.49 0.48
C GLY A 38 -13.90 -3.53 -0.14
N LEU A 39 -14.33 -3.26 -1.35
CA LEU A 39 -15.13 -4.19 -2.14
C LEU A 39 -14.22 -5.22 -2.82
N ARG A 40 -14.65 -6.46 -2.82
CA ARG A 40 -13.99 -7.52 -3.58
C ARG A 40 -14.69 -7.70 -4.92
N PRO A 41 -13.98 -7.70 -6.05
CA PRO A 41 -14.56 -8.09 -7.32
C PRO A 41 -14.86 -9.60 -7.27
N LEU A 42 -16.12 -9.96 -7.45
CA LEU A 42 -16.58 -11.34 -7.49
C LEU A 42 -17.22 -11.59 -8.85
N LEU A 43 -16.88 -12.72 -9.50
CA LEU A 43 -17.49 -13.14 -10.74
C LEU A 43 -18.66 -14.09 -10.45
N GLY A 44 -19.84 -13.79 -10.99
CA GLY A 44 -20.99 -14.65 -10.89
C GLY A 44 -22.33 -13.92 -11.01
N SER A 45 -23.26 -14.50 -11.70
CA SER A 45 -24.63 -14.02 -11.84
C SER A 45 -25.49 -14.58 -10.70
N GLY A 46 -25.66 -13.83 -9.62
CA GLY A 46 -26.69 -14.06 -8.61
C GLY A 46 -26.72 -15.46 -8.01
N GLY A 47 -26.10 -15.67 -6.86
CA GLY A 47 -26.09 -16.92 -6.11
C GLY A 47 -25.54 -16.71 -4.70
N ASP A 48 -25.44 -17.78 -3.94
CA ASP A 48 -24.82 -17.76 -2.62
C ASP A 48 -23.39 -17.23 -2.72
N ILE A 49 -23.06 -16.24 -1.90
CA ILE A 49 -21.73 -15.61 -1.82
C ILE A 49 -20.60 -16.65 -1.69
N HIS A 50 -20.89 -17.81 -1.13
CA HIS A 50 -19.94 -18.92 -0.96
C HIS A 50 -19.65 -19.69 -2.25
N THR A 51 -20.51 -19.60 -3.26
CA THR A 51 -20.37 -20.29 -4.56
C THR A 51 -19.73 -19.40 -5.65
N ILE A 52 -19.59 -18.10 -5.39
CA ILE A 52 -19.04 -17.15 -6.35
C ILE A 52 -17.54 -17.40 -6.53
N THR A 53 -17.13 -17.56 -7.79
CA THR A 53 -15.72 -17.82 -8.12
C THR A 53 -14.83 -16.60 -7.87
N ARG A 54 -13.62 -16.84 -7.36
CA ARG A 54 -12.55 -15.86 -7.24
C ARG A 54 -11.52 -15.95 -8.38
N LYS A 55 -11.87 -16.67 -9.47
CA LYS A 55 -11.06 -16.69 -10.68
C LYS A 55 -11.23 -15.37 -11.42
N TYR A 56 -10.33 -15.06 -12.29
CA TYR A 56 -10.47 -13.94 -13.21
C TYR A 56 -11.00 -14.43 -14.56
N GLU A 57 -11.62 -13.53 -15.29
CA GLU A 57 -12.02 -13.74 -16.67
C GLU A 57 -11.49 -12.60 -17.55
N ILE A 58 -11.30 -12.91 -18.84
CA ILE A 58 -10.79 -11.97 -19.83
C ILE A 58 -11.72 -12.03 -21.04
N TYR A 59 -12.31 -10.88 -21.36
CA TYR A 59 -13.26 -10.71 -22.46
C TYR A 59 -12.62 -9.88 -23.56
N ASP A 60 -12.63 -10.40 -24.81
CA ASP A 60 -12.30 -9.64 -26.01
C ASP A 60 -13.62 -9.22 -26.69
N HIS A 61 -13.94 -7.94 -26.66
CA HIS A 61 -15.22 -7.41 -27.16
C HIS A 61 -15.24 -7.20 -28.69
N ALA A 62 -14.36 -7.86 -29.42
CA ALA A 62 -14.30 -7.76 -30.88
C ALA A 62 -15.60 -8.18 -31.56
N ASP A 63 -16.20 -9.27 -31.08
CA ASP A 63 -17.45 -9.83 -31.62
C ASP A 63 -18.66 -8.95 -31.24
N GLU A 64 -18.51 -8.06 -30.28
CA GLU A 64 -19.51 -7.07 -29.87
C GLU A 64 -19.36 -5.73 -30.64
N GLY A 65 -18.51 -5.70 -31.68
CA GLY A 65 -18.27 -4.50 -32.47
C GLY A 65 -17.28 -3.50 -31.86
N LEU A 66 -16.56 -3.88 -30.80
CA LEU A 66 -15.58 -3.06 -30.08
C LEU A 66 -14.17 -3.64 -30.20
N PRO A 67 -13.60 -3.72 -31.41
CA PRO A 67 -12.30 -4.31 -31.64
C PRO A 67 -11.19 -3.53 -30.95
N GLY A 68 -10.40 -4.23 -30.10
CA GLY A 68 -9.31 -3.63 -29.31
C GLY A 68 -9.69 -3.34 -27.85
N LEU A 69 -10.95 -3.44 -27.49
CA LEU A 69 -11.38 -3.41 -26.09
C LEU A 69 -11.22 -4.82 -25.50
N ILE A 70 -10.44 -4.91 -24.42
CA ILE A 70 -10.28 -6.13 -23.64
C ILE A 70 -10.61 -5.79 -22.18
N THR A 71 -11.54 -6.53 -21.57
CA THR A 71 -11.88 -6.40 -20.18
C THR A 71 -11.25 -7.56 -19.39
N ALA A 72 -10.56 -7.23 -18.29
CA ALA A 72 -10.12 -8.18 -17.29
C ALA A 72 -10.97 -7.98 -16.04
N GLU A 73 -11.68 -9.00 -15.61
CA GLU A 73 -12.61 -8.94 -14.50
C GLU A 73 -12.27 -9.95 -13.41
N GLY A 74 -12.42 -9.57 -12.16
CA GLY A 74 -12.17 -10.44 -11.01
C GLY A 74 -10.71 -10.67 -10.70
N GLY A 75 -10.45 -11.77 -10.02
CA GLY A 75 -9.10 -12.22 -9.68
C GLY A 75 -8.68 -11.93 -8.25
N LYS A 76 -7.53 -12.48 -7.90
CA LYS A 76 -6.87 -12.30 -6.62
C LYS A 76 -5.61 -11.48 -6.83
N TYR A 77 -5.25 -10.67 -5.85
CA TYR A 77 -3.99 -9.93 -5.87
C TYR A 77 -2.78 -10.84 -6.10
N THR A 78 -2.76 -12.02 -5.47
CA THR A 78 -1.70 -13.02 -5.61
C THR A 78 -1.58 -13.63 -7.00
N THR A 79 -2.59 -13.51 -7.87
CA THR A 79 -2.59 -14.01 -9.25
C THR A 79 -2.45 -12.90 -10.29
N SER A 80 -2.23 -11.65 -9.89
CA SER A 80 -2.18 -10.47 -10.77
C SER A 80 -1.15 -10.60 -11.89
N ARG A 81 0.05 -11.15 -11.60
CA ARG A 81 1.08 -11.41 -12.62
C ARG A 81 0.57 -12.36 -13.72
N ASN A 82 -0.10 -13.44 -13.32
CA ASN A 82 -0.65 -14.41 -14.28
C ASN A 82 -1.81 -13.81 -15.07
N LEU A 83 -2.68 -13.04 -14.43
CA LEU A 83 -3.74 -12.28 -15.10
C LEU A 83 -3.14 -11.35 -16.16
N ALA A 84 -2.16 -10.54 -15.80
CA ALA A 84 -1.50 -9.62 -16.73
C ALA A 84 -0.88 -10.36 -17.93
N GLN A 85 -0.24 -11.50 -17.68
CA GLN A 85 0.30 -12.35 -18.78
C GLN A 85 -0.79 -12.82 -19.73
N ASN A 86 -1.96 -13.22 -19.22
CA ASN A 86 -3.05 -13.71 -20.04
C ASN A 86 -3.79 -12.58 -20.78
N VAL A 87 -3.89 -11.38 -20.19
CA VAL A 87 -4.39 -10.18 -20.89
C VAL A 87 -3.51 -9.84 -22.08
N LEU A 88 -2.19 -9.82 -21.89
CA LEU A 88 -1.24 -9.59 -23.01
C LEU A 88 -1.37 -10.66 -24.08
N LYS A 89 -1.53 -11.94 -23.70
CA LYS A 89 -1.75 -13.02 -24.66
C LYS A 89 -3.05 -12.85 -25.46
N ALA A 90 -4.12 -12.37 -24.83
CA ALA A 90 -5.35 -12.03 -25.56
C ALA A 90 -5.11 -10.87 -26.54
N ALA A 91 -4.30 -9.89 -26.17
CA ALA A 91 -3.95 -8.75 -27.02
C ALA A 91 -3.05 -9.10 -28.22
N GLU A 92 -2.35 -10.26 -28.21
CA GLU A 92 -1.51 -10.72 -29.35
C GLU A 92 -2.27 -10.78 -30.65
N LYS A 93 -3.55 -11.10 -30.64
CA LYS A 93 -4.40 -11.14 -31.86
C LYS A 93 -4.37 -9.81 -32.62
N ARG A 94 -4.09 -8.70 -31.95
CA ARG A 94 -4.10 -7.34 -32.53
C ARG A 94 -2.73 -6.70 -32.60
N LEU A 95 -1.90 -6.92 -31.57
CA LEU A 95 -0.56 -6.34 -31.48
C LEU A 95 0.48 -7.14 -32.27
N GLY A 96 0.10 -8.32 -32.75
CA GLY A 96 1.03 -9.28 -33.29
C GLY A 96 1.77 -10.05 -32.20
N LYS A 97 2.60 -11.00 -32.60
CA LYS A 97 3.30 -11.89 -31.67
C LYS A 97 4.18 -11.10 -30.68
N LEU A 98 3.90 -11.22 -29.40
CA LEU A 98 4.68 -10.63 -28.32
C LEU A 98 5.89 -11.51 -27.96
N GLN A 99 6.88 -10.88 -27.33
CA GLN A 99 8.01 -11.62 -26.78
C GLN A 99 7.55 -12.55 -25.64
N PRO A 100 8.22 -13.69 -25.44
CA PRO A 100 7.89 -14.60 -24.35
C PRO A 100 7.91 -13.89 -22.99
N CYS A 101 6.88 -14.14 -22.17
CA CYS A 101 6.80 -13.57 -20.84
C CYS A 101 7.93 -14.09 -19.95
N LEU A 102 8.71 -13.17 -19.40
CA LEU A 102 9.82 -13.46 -18.47
C LEU A 102 9.52 -13.04 -17.02
N THR A 103 8.35 -12.47 -16.74
CA THR A 103 8.02 -11.93 -15.40
C THR A 103 8.02 -12.97 -14.29
N HIS A 104 7.83 -14.24 -14.63
CA HIS A 104 7.94 -15.36 -13.67
C HIS A 104 9.39 -15.74 -13.31
N LYS A 105 10.38 -15.22 -14.06
CA LYS A 105 11.82 -15.47 -13.84
C LYS A 105 12.56 -14.25 -13.33
N LYS A 106 11.97 -13.05 -13.46
CA LYS A 106 12.58 -11.81 -13.01
C LYS A 106 12.15 -11.50 -11.59
N ARG A 107 13.10 -11.14 -10.75
CA ARG A 107 12.81 -10.59 -9.42
C ARG A 107 12.23 -9.18 -9.55
N LEU A 108 11.42 -8.80 -8.59
CA LEU A 108 10.95 -7.42 -8.45
C LEU A 108 12.11 -6.53 -7.97
N VAL A 109 12.04 -5.25 -8.29
CA VAL A 109 12.98 -4.24 -7.77
C VAL A 109 12.97 -4.32 -6.24
N GLY A 110 14.14 -4.28 -5.64
CA GLY A 110 14.31 -4.40 -4.19
C GLY A 110 14.35 -5.84 -3.65
N SER A 111 13.93 -6.86 -4.42
CA SER A 111 13.84 -8.25 -3.93
C SER A 111 15.04 -9.14 -4.30
N GLU A 112 16.15 -8.57 -4.72
CA GLU A 112 17.37 -9.30 -5.11
C GLU A 112 18.20 -9.72 -3.89
N ILE A 113 17.54 -10.42 -2.96
CA ILE A 113 18.09 -10.85 -1.67
C ILE A 113 17.87 -12.36 -1.54
N ASP A 114 18.92 -13.13 -1.40
CA ASP A 114 18.86 -14.58 -1.21
C ASP A 114 18.86 -14.96 0.28
N ASP A 115 19.55 -14.20 1.11
CA ASP A 115 19.61 -14.33 2.56
C ASP A 115 19.17 -13.02 3.21
N MET A 116 17.95 -12.98 3.72
CA MET A 116 17.38 -11.78 4.35
C MET A 116 18.09 -11.43 5.67
N GLU A 117 18.49 -12.43 6.46
CA GLU A 117 19.17 -12.19 7.73
C GLU A 117 20.56 -11.59 7.50
N GLY A 118 21.34 -12.22 6.64
CA GLY A 118 22.66 -11.72 6.23
C GLY A 118 22.59 -10.34 5.59
N PHE A 119 21.56 -10.08 4.78
CA PHE A 119 21.31 -8.75 4.20
C PHE A 119 21.06 -7.70 5.27
N ILE A 120 20.17 -7.95 6.23
CA ILE A 120 19.85 -7.00 7.31
C ILE A 120 21.09 -6.73 8.18
N GLU A 121 21.89 -7.75 8.52
CA GLU A 121 23.13 -7.55 9.26
C GLU A 121 24.16 -6.71 8.46
N ALA A 122 24.23 -6.86 7.15
CA ALA A 122 25.04 -5.99 6.30
C ALA A 122 24.55 -4.55 6.31
N VAL A 123 23.22 -4.33 6.15
CA VAL A 123 22.61 -3.00 6.19
C VAL A 123 22.90 -2.30 7.52
N LYS A 124 22.79 -2.97 8.65
CA LYS A 124 23.13 -2.44 9.99
C LYS A 124 24.60 -2.05 10.09
N ARG A 125 25.50 -2.90 9.62
CA ARG A 125 26.95 -2.67 9.69
C ARG A 125 27.40 -1.49 8.85
N GLU A 126 26.77 -1.30 7.69
CA GLU A 126 27.16 -0.29 6.68
C GLU A 126 26.56 1.09 6.94
N ASN A 127 25.51 1.19 7.77
CA ASN A 127 24.76 2.44 7.98
C ASN A 127 24.66 2.81 9.46
N ARG A 128 25.82 2.83 10.15
CA ARG A 128 25.91 3.17 11.59
C ARG A 128 25.63 4.63 11.93
N ASP A 129 25.50 5.47 10.94
CA ASP A 129 25.09 6.87 11.02
C ASP A 129 23.58 7.04 11.28
N PHE A 130 22.79 5.96 11.13
CA PHE A 130 21.38 5.91 11.45
C PHE A 130 21.10 4.92 12.61
N SER A 131 19.93 5.05 13.23
CA SER A 131 19.51 4.09 14.25
C SER A 131 19.33 2.69 13.67
N GLU A 132 19.61 1.66 14.48
CA GLU A 132 19.41 0.27 14.05
C GLU A 132 17.96 0.02 13.63
N LYS A 133 16.98 0.59 14.36
CA LYS A 133 15.56 0.49 14.00
C LYS A 133 15.29 1.02 12.60
N THR A 134 15.79 2.21 12.29
CA THR A 134 15.62 2.85 10.99
C THR A 134 16.20 2.00 9.86
N VAL A 135 17.43 1.54 9.99
CA VAL A 135 18.08 0.77 8.91
C VAL A 135 17.44 -0.60 8.72
N VAL A 136 17.00 -1.25 9.78
CA VAL A 136 16.25 -2.52 9.71
C VAL A 136 14.89 -2.30 9.06
N TYR A 137 14.16 -1.25 9.46
CA TYR A 137 12.88 -0.91 8.85
C TYR A 137 13.02 -0.66 7.34
N LEU A 138 13.97 0.17 6.94
CA LEU A 138 14.21 0.46 5.53
C LEU A 138 14.67 -0.76 4.74
N GLY A 139 15.58 -1.57 5.29
CA GLY A 139 16.03 -2.80 4.66
C GLY A 139 14.90 -3.80 4.40
N ARG A 140 13.96 -3.93 5.35
CA ARG A 140 12.80 -4.81 5.22
C ARG A 140 11.74 -4.31 4.24
N ASN A 141 11.52 -2.98 4.18
CA ASN A 141 10.45 -2.40 3.37
C ASN A 141 10.89 -2.05 1.94
N TYR A 142 12.15 -1.67 1.74
CA TYR A 142 12.68 -1.27 0.43
C TYR A 142 13.65 -2.31 -0.16
N GLY A 143 14.05 -3.33 0.60
CA GLY A 143 15.03 -4.32 0.13
C GLY A 143 16.31 -3.64 -0.32
N THR A 144 16.86 -4.03 -1.48
CA THR A 144 18.11 -3.46 -2.01
C THR A 144 18.01 -1.97 -2.36
N GLU A 145 16.80 -1.39 -2.43
CA GLU A 145 16.58 0.05 -2.70
C GLU A 145 16.70 0.93 -1.44
N TYR A 146 16.85 0.36 -0.24
CA TYR A 146 16.92 1.09 1.03
C TYR A 146 17.93 2.24 1.04
N ASP A 147 19.07 2.05 0.36
CA ASP A 147 20.14 3.04 0.29
C ASP A 147 19.73 4.32 -0.46
N ARG A 148 18.77 4.24 -1.37
CA ARG A 148 18.21 5.42 -2.06
C ARG A 148 17.49 6.34 -1.07
N VAL A 149 16.77 5.78 -0.11
CA VAL A 149 16.10 6.55 0.95
C VAL A 149 17.13 7.15 1.90
N LEU A 150 18.13 6.37 2.33
CA LEU A 150 19.21 6.87 3.19
C LEU A 150 20.04 7.96 2.54
N LYS A 151 20.29 7.86 1.23
CA LYS A 151 20.99 8.94 0.48
C LYS A 151 20.23 10.26 0.52
N MET A 152 18.90 10.24 0.43
CA MET A 152 18.10 11.47 0.58
C MET A 152 18.27 12.07 1.97
N ALA A 153 18.20 11.24 3.02
CA ALA A 153 18.39 11.68 4.39
C ALA A 153 19.80 12.21 4.67
N ARG A 154 20.84 11.67 4.00
CA ARG A 154 22.21 12.19 4.10
C ARG A 154 22.39 13.53 3.37
N GLN A 155 21.65 13.75 2.29
CA GLN A 155 21.71 15.01 1.51
C GLN A 155 20.93 16.14 2.18
N ASP A 156 19.86 15.83 2.90
CA ASP A 156 19.05 16.78 3.67
C ASP A 156 18.78 16.19 5.05
N GLN A 157 19.50 16.71 6.06
CA GLN A 157 19.42 16.20 7.43
C GLN A 157 18.00 16.28 8.02
N ALA A 158 17.17 17.22 7.58
CA ALA A 158 15.78 17.30 8.02
C ALA A 158 14.95 16.07 7.59
N LEU A 159 15.35 15.38 6.53
CA LEU A 159 14.71 14.14 6.07
C LEU A 159 15.10 12.92 6.90
N ALA A 160 16.13 13.02 7.74
CA ALA A 160 16.51 11.95 8.66
C ALA A 160 15.65 11.92 9.94
N ASP A 161 14.74 12.88 10.12
CA ASP A 161 13.83 12.92 11.27
C ASP A 161 13.02 11.64 11.39
N VAL A 162 13.12 10.98 12.54
CA VAL A 162 12.36 9.75 12.86
C VAL A 162 10.92 10.14 13.20
N LEU A 163 9.96 9.45 12.60
CA LEU A 163 8.54 9.77 12.70
C LEU A 163 7.79 8.91 13.71
N ASN A 164 8.29 7.72 14.02
CA ASN A 164 7.64 6.78 14.94
C ASN A 164 8.63 5.80 15.57
N ASP A 165 8.13 4.98 16.48
CA ASP A 165 8.93 3.99 17.22
C ASP A 165 9.45 2.83 16.35
N ASP A 166 8.89 2.62 15.17
CA ASP A 166 9.35 1.60 14.22
C ASP A 166 10.60 2.03 13.46
N GLY A 167 10.93 3.32 13.50
CA GLY A 167 12.12 3.87 12.88
C GLY A 167 11.89 4.44 11.48
N GLU A 168 10.64 4.69 11.09
CA GLU A 168 10.34 5.41 9.86
C GLU A 168 10.90 6.83 9.89
N ILE A 169 11.44 7.27 8.76
CA ILE A 169 12.03 8.60 8.62
C ILE A 169 11.33 9.43 7.55
N LEU A 170 11.41 10.74 7.67
CA LEU A 170 10.74 11.67 6.76
C LEU A 170 11.16 11.51 5.29
N ALA A 171 12.39 11.03 5.03
CA ALA A 171 12.87 10.72 3.68
C ALA A 171 11.97 9.76 2.92
N GLN A 172 11.28 8.84 3.59
CA GLN A 172 10.36 7.88 2.95
C GLN A 172 9.18 8.59 2.29
N ALA A 173 8.66 9.64 2.92
CA ALA A 173 7.57 10.44 2.36
C ALA A 173 7.99 11.17 1.06
N VAL A 174 9.19 11.69 1.03
CA VAL A 174 9.76 12.34 -0.16
C VAL A 174 10.07 11.31 -1.24
N TYR A 175 10.61 10.15 -0.85
CA TYR A 175 10.87 9.04 -1.78
C TYR A 175 9.57 8.56 -2.44
N ALA A 176 8.50 8.40 -1.66
CA ALA A 176 7.18 8.03 -2.16
C ALA A 176 6.68 9.00 -3.26
N ALA A 177 6.88 10.30 -3.08
CA ALA A 177 6.48 11.31 -4.06
C ALA A 177 7.36 11.30 -5.32
N ARG A 178 8.69 11.14 -5.17
CA ARG A 178 9.66 11.19 -6.28
C ARG A 178 9.69 9.91 -7.10
N GLU A 179 9.74 8.77 -6.42
CA GLU A 179 10.10 7.49 -7.03
C GLU A 179 8.91 6.51 -7.12
N GLU A 180 7.88 6.71 -6.30
CA GLU A 180 6.77 5.76 -6.20
C GLU A 180 5.42 6.34 -6.64
N MET A 181 5.43 7.49 -7.34
CA MET A 181 4.26 8.14 -7.95
C MET A 181 3.15 8.53 -6.95
N ALA A 182 3.46 8.74 -5.66
CA ALA A 182 2.50 9.31 -4.73
C ALA A 182 2.13 10.75 -5.16
N ARG A 183 0.85 11.07 -5.21
CA ARG A 183 0.31 12.36 -5.68
C ARG A 183 -0.58 13.05 -4.66
N THR A 184 -0.97 12.32 -3.63
CA THR A 184 -1.77 12.81 -2.50
C THR A 184 -1.06 12.46 -1.20
N LEU A 185 -1.42 13.17 -0.12
CA LEU A 185 -0.90 12.81 1.21
C LEU A 185 -1.37 11.42 1.62
N ALA A 186 -2.60 11.04 1.27
CA ALA A 186 -3.14 9.70 1.50
C ALA A 186 -2.34 8.61 0.78
N ASP A 187 -1.82 8.87 -0.44
CA ASP A 187 -0.93 7.92 -1.11
C ASP A 187 0.31 7.67 -0.27
N VAL A 188 0.94 8.74 0.24
CA VAL A 188 2.16 8.64 1.04
C VAL A 188 1.90 7.85 2.32
N VAL A 189 0.97 8.31 3.16
CA VAL A 189 0.84 7.82 4.55
C VAL A 189 0.08 6.50 4.68
N LEU A 190 -0.74 6.12 3.67
CA LEU A 190 -1.57 4.91 3.71
C LEU A 190 -1.15 3.82 2.71
N ARG A 191 -0.42 4.19 1.64
CA ARG A 191 -0.12 3.26 0.54
C ARG A 191 1.36 3.03 0.29
N ARG A 192 2.22 4.02 0.58
CA ARG A 192 3.65 3.97 0.28
C ARG A 192 4.53 3.85 1.53
N THR A 193 4.01 4.23 2.70
CA THR A 193 4.72 4.11 3.97
C THR A 193 3.84 3.43 5.02
N GLY A 194 4.41 3.10 6.17
CA GLY A 194 3.69 2.56 7.31
C GLY A 194 3.14 3.62 8.28
N ILE A 195 3.36 4.92 8.00
CA ILE A 195 3.12 6.03 8.93
C ILE A 195 1.73 6.01 9.57
N CYS A 196 0.70 5.67 8.80
CA CYS A 196 -0.68 5.60 9.29
C CYS A 196 -1.24 4.16 9.38
N THR A 197 -0.39 3.13 9.31
CA THR A 197 -0.85 1.73 9.37
C THR A 197 -1.52 1.39 10.71
N LEU A 198 -1.05 1.97 11.79
CA LEU A 198 -1.62 1.81 13.14
C LEU A 198 -2.58 2.96 13.54
N GLY A 199 -3.12 3.69 12.56
CA GLY A 199 -4.03 4.80 12.80
C GLY A 199 -3.36 6.16 12.71
N HIS A 200 -3.92 7.14 13.40
CA HIS A 200 -3.47 8.53 13.30
C HIS A 200 -2.10 8.74 13.96
N PRO A 201 -1.08 9.24 13.24
CA PRO A 201 0.29 9.35 13.75
C PRO A 201 0.50 10.54 14.69
N GLY A 202 -0.53 11.32 14.96
CA GLY A 202 -0.47 12.62 15.63
C GLY A 202 -0.37 13.79 14.64
N LYS A 203 -0.96 14.92 15.03
CA LYS A 203 -1.03 16.12 14.16
C LYS A 203 0.34 16.66 13.77
N GLU A 204 1.30 16.62 14.69
CA GLU A 204 2.65 17.11 14.46
C GLU A 204 3.32 16.31 13.32
N ILE A 205 3.28 14.98 13.41
CA ILE A 205 3.87 14.08 12.39
C ILE A 205 3.15 14.25 11.07
N LEU A 206 1.81 14.25 11.06
CA LEU A 206 1.04 14.41 9.83
C LEU A 206 1.36 15.72 9.13
N ASN A 207 1.43 16.85 9.86
CA ASN A 207 1.78 18.14 9.31
C ASN A 207 3.23 18.19 8.80
N LYS A 208 4.17 17.57 9.52
CA LYS A 208 5.57 17.47 9.09
C LYS A 208 5.69 16.73 7.76
N VAL A 209 5.01 15.60 7.63
CA VAL A 209 4.95 14.81 6.38
C VAL A 209 4.30 15.62 5.27
N ALA A 210 3.15 16.24 5.53
CA ALA A 210 2.44 17.08 4.56
C ALA A 210 3.32 18.22 4.04
N ALA A 211 4.05 18.91 4.92
CA ALA A 211 4.96 19.99 4.53
C ALA A 211 6.13 19.50 3.65
N ALA A 212 6.68 18.32 3.91
CA ALA A 212 7.74 17.73 3.10
C ALA A 212 7.22 17.34 1.71
N VAL A 213 6.05 16.70 1.65
CA VAL A 213 5.40 16.29 0.39
C VAL A 213 4.96 17.52 -0.42
N ALA A 214 4.42 18.56 0.24
CA ALA A 214 4.02 19.81 -0.41
C ALA A 214 5.21 20.49 -1.11
N ARG A 215 6.38 20.54 -0.46
CA ARG A 215 7.61 21.07 -1.08
C ARG A 215 7.99 20.26 -2.32
N GLU A 216 7.92 18.94 -2.25
CA GLU A 216 8.29 18.05 -3.34
C GLU A 216 7.33 18.16 -4.53
N LEU A 217 6.02 18.17 -4.27
CA LEU A 217 4.96 18.21 -5.28
C LEU A 217 4.53 19.63 -5.65
N LYS A 218 5.16 20.66 -5.04
CA LYS A 218 4.89 22.10 -5.28
C LYS A 218 3.42 22.45 -4.97
N TRP A 219 2.89 21.93 -3.87
CA TRP A 219 1.56 22.31 -3.40
C TRP A 219 1.60 23.70 -2.75
N ASP A 220 0.55 24.45 -2.94
CA ASP A 220 0.29 25.66 -2.16
C ASP A 220 -0.30 25.33 -0.78
N GLY A 221 -0.49 26.37 0.05
CA GLY A 221 -1.01 26.21 1.41
C GLY A 221 -2.41 25.62 1.42
N GLU A 222 -3.29 26.12 0.55
CA GLU A 222 -4.69 25.67 0.46
C GLU A 222 -4.78 24.18 0.10
N ARG A 223 -3.97 23.72 -0.85
CA ARG A 223 -3.91 22.30 -1.20
C ARG A 223 -3.35 21.47 -0.05
N THR A 224 -2.31 21.95 0.61
CA THR A 224 -1.69 21.22 1.73
C THR A 224 -2.69 21.01 2.87
N GLU A 225 -3.47 22.05 3.22
CA GLU A 225 -4.52 21.95 4.24
C GLU A 225 -5.61 20.95 3.83
N ARG A 226 -6.10 21.00 2.59
CA ARG A 226 -7.08 20.01 2.09
C ARG A 226 -6.58 18.58 2.15
N GLU A 227 -5.33 18.33 1.79
CA GLU A 227 -4.74 16.98 1.81
C GLU A 227 -4.64 16.45 3.26
N VAL A 228 -4.32 17.31 4.24
CA VAL A 228 -4.33 16.95 5.65
C VAL A 228 -5.76 16.63 6.13
N GLU A 229 -6.73 17.48 5.81
CA GLU A 229 -8.13 17.26 6.17
C GLU A 229 -8.68 15.95 5.59
N GLU A 230 -8.33 15.62 4.35
CA GLU A 230 -8.75 14.36 3.73
C GLU A 230 -8.16 13.13 4.46
N VAL A 231 -6.89 13.17 4.84
CA VAL A 231 -6.28 12.10 5.63
C VAL A 231 -6.92 12.00 7.02
N GLU A 232 -7.17 13.12 7.68
CA GLU A 232 -7.87 13.17 8.98
C GLU A 232 -9.27 12.51 8.90
N LYS A 233 -10.01 12.76 7.81
CA LYS A 233 -11.32 12.12 7.58
C LYS A 233 -11.18 10.60 7.39
N ILE A 234 -10.20 10.16 6.61
CA ILE A 234 -9.94 8.73 6.35
C ILE A 234 -9.55 7.98 7.62
N LEU A 235 -8.74 8.60 8.47
CA LEU A 235 -8.24 7.99 9.71
C LEU A 235 -9.25 7.99 10.86
N LYS A 236 -10.35 8.71 10.71
CA LYS A 236 -11.37 8.78 11.75
C LYS A 236 -12.09 7.45 11.88
N VAL A 237 -12.00 6.83 13.05
CA VAL A 237 -12.81 5.65 13.37
C VAL A 237 -14.27 6.08 13.45
N PRO A 238 -15.20 5.43 12.72
CA PRO A 238 -16.63 5.72 12.81
C PRO A 238 -17.14 5.63 14.26
N ALA A 239 -18.22 6.32 14.59
CA ALA A 239 -18.88 6.14 15.88
C ALA A 239 -19.55 4.77 15.97
N ALA A 240 -19.61 4.22 17.19
CA ALA A 240 -20.27 2.93 17.48
C ALA A 240 -21.78 2.98 17.21
#